data_59d4eb6c335bcb0d7f77ee326abe903c
#
_entry.id   59d4eb6c335bcb0d7f77ee326abe903c
#
_cell.length_a   1.000
_cell.length_b   1.000
_cell.length_c   1.000
_cell.angle_alpha   90.00
_cell.angle_beta   90.00
_cell.angle_gamma   90.00
#
_symmetry.space_group_name_H-M   'P 1'
#
loop_
_entity.id
_entity.type
_entity.pdbx_description
1 polymer ?
#
loop_
_entity_poly.entity_id
_entity_poly.type
_entity_poly.pdbx_seq_one_letter_code
_entity_poly.pdbx_strand_id
1 'polypeptide(L)'
;MKKAILEICHVSKSFRHQSILSDGNMTFYEGELLYLCGKNGSGKSTIFKIIAGLLEPDTGTLNWMKKVKIGALIENPEYMVSETLFDNLRFLYQLTSPFHKQEVEMLVNRFNLALYNKKPLKKYSVGMLQKVGIIQAIMEHQDFIMLDEPMRGLDKEAQQTFYEIIQELHEEGKTVIIASHDVMDEIEFDRKLCVENGKIMEL
;
A
#
# COMPACT_ATOMS: atom_id res chain seq x y z
N MET A 1 5.90 24.34 -7.17
CA MET A 1 5.05 23.98 -6.02
C MET A 1 4.63 22.52 -6.19
N LYS A 2 4.73 21.71 -5.15
CA LYS A 2 4.18 20.33 -5.18
C LYS A 2 2.66 20.44 -5.35
N LYS A 3 2.07 19.62 -6.23
CA LYS A 3 0.63 19.63 -6.52
C LYS A 3 -0.07 18.61 -5.63
N ALA A 4 -1.06 19.04 -4.84
CA ALA A 4 -1.83 18.13 -4.00
C ALA A 4 -2.61 17.11 -4.84
N ILE A 5 -2.66 15.85 -4.38
CA ILE A 5 -3.45 14.77 -4.96
C ILE A 5 -4.60 14.37 -4.05
N LEU A 6 -4.40 14.42 -2.73
CA LEU A 6 -5.39 14.11 -1.71
C LEU A 6 -5.17 15.01 -0.48
N GLU A 7 -6.24 15.57 0.05
CA GLU A 7 -6.25 16.27 1.34
C GLU A 7 -7.18 15.55 2.32
N ILE A 8 -6.66 15.28 3.50
CA ILE A 8 -7.40 14.78 4.66
C ILE A 8 -7.57 15.95 5.62
N CYS A 9 -8.81 16.31 5.92
CA CYS A 9 -9.15 17.48 6.72
C CYS A 9 -9.98 17.10 7.95
N HIS A 10 -9.44 17.36 9.14
CA HIS A 10 -10.11 17.18 10.44
C HIS A 10 -10.68 15.77 10.67
N VAL A 11 -10.02 14.74 10.11
CA VAL A 11 -10.49 13.35 10.18
C VAL A 11 -10.27 12.79 11.58
N SER A 12 -11.35 12.25 12.16
CA SER A 12 -11.30 11.49 13.41
C SER A 12 -11.93 10.13 13.23
N LYS A 13 -11.41 9.15 13.98
CA LYS A 13 -11.93 7.77 14.00
C LYS A 13 -11.75 7.14 15.37
N SER A 14 -12.84 6.54 15.86
CA SER A 14 -12.85 5.79 17.11
C SER A 14 -13.46 4.41 16.91
N PHE A 15 -13.01 3.42 17.65
CA PHE A 15 -13.61 2.10 17.72
C PHE A 15 -14.06 1.83 19.17
N ARG A 16 -15.36 1.57 19.34
CA ARG A 16 -16.01 1.40 20.65
C ARG A 16 -15.78 2.66 21.52
N HIS A 17 -14.80 2.67 22.42
CA HIS A 17 -14.48 3.82 23.30
C HIS A 17 -13.02 4.27 23.17
N GLN A 18 -12.30 3.73 22.19
CA GLN A 18 -10.89 4.09 21.96
C GLN A 18 -10.76 4.98 20.72
N SER A 19 -10.28 6.20 20.93
CA SER A 19 -9.92 7.09 19.82
C SER A 19 -8.62 6.59 19.18
N ILE A 20 -8.66 6.40 17.85
CA ILE A 20 -7.52 5.97 17.04
C ILE A 20 -6.92 7.13 16.26
N LEU A 21 -7.77 8.03 15.78
CA LEU A 21 -7.37 9.24 15.06
C LEU A 21 -8.19 10.42 15.60
N SER A 22 -7.53 11.53 15.92
CA SER A 22 -8.15 12.73 16.47
C SER A 22 -7.72 13.94 15.68
N ASP A 23 -8.65 14.55 14.95
CA ASP A 23 -8.42 15.78 14.19
C ASP A 23 -7.23 15.68 13.23
N GLY A 24 -7.12 14.53 12.54
CA GLY A 24 -6.03 14.24 11.61
C GLY A 24 -6.10 15.14 10.38
N ASN A 25 -4.98 15.81 10.08
CA ASN A 25 -4.83 16.66 8.92
C ASN A 25 -3.59 16.22 8.16
N MET A 26 -3.71 15.98 6.84
CA MET A 26 -2.60 15.51 6.01
C MET A 26 -2.87 15.81 4.54
N THR A 27 -1.85 16.28 3.84
CA THR A 27 -1.89 16.46 2.38
C THR A 27 -0.89 15.51 1.73
N PHE A 28 -1.31 14.80 0.71
CA PHE A 28 -0.44 14.02 -0.16
C PHE A 28 -0.22 14.78 -1.46
N TYR A 29 0.99 14.67 -2.02
CA TYR A 29 1.37 15.35 -3.26
C TYR A 29 1.60 14.35 -4.39
N GLU A 30 1.36 14.81 -5.63
CA GLU A 30 1.63 13.99 -6.83
C GLU A 30 3.11 13.61 -6.91
N GLY A 31 3.38 12.34 -7.18
CA GLY A 31 4.74 11.80 -7.33
C GLY A 31 5.55 11.74 -6.02
N GLU A 32 4.91 11.90 -4.86
CA GLU A 32 5.60 11.88 -3.57
C GLU A 32 5.84 10.45 -3.08
N LEU A 33 7.05 10.19 -2.61
CA LEU A 33 7.38 9.00 -1.84
C LEU A 33 7.38 9.34 -0.34
N LEU A 34 6.33 8.89 0.36
CA LEU A 34 6.05 9.26 1.74
C LEU A 34 6.19 8.07 2.69
N TYR A 35 6.88 8.30 3.81
CA TYR A 35 6.96 7.36 4.93
C TYR A 35 5.99 7.73 6.04
N LEU A 36 5.13 6.79 6.43
CA LEU A 36 4.20 6.95 7.54
C LEU A 36 4.63 6.05 8.69
N CYS A 37 5.39 6.60 9.64
CA CYS A 37 5.85 5.86 10.81
C CYS A 37 4.84 5.89 11.96
N GLY A 38 5.02 4.98 12.89
CA GLY A 38 4.23 4.90 14.12
C GLY A 38 4.20 3.49 14.69
N LYS A 39 4.04 3.38 16.00
CA LYS A 39 3.96 2.08 16.70
C LYS A 39 2.80 1.23 16.18
N ASN A 40 2.86 -0.08 16.44
CA ASN A 40 1.73 -0.97 16.16
C ASN A 40 0.48 -0.49 16.91
N GLY A 41 -0.65 -0.41 16.20
CA GLY A 41 -1.90 0.11 16.76
C GLY A 41 -2.01 1.65 16.81
N SER A 42 -1.06 2.42 16.28
CA SER A 42 -1.11 3.88 16.24
C SER A 42 -2.18 4.46 15.30
N GLY A 43 -2.72 3.65 14.38
CA GLY A 43 -3.75 4.09 13.42
C GLY A 43 -3.31 4.14 11.96
N LYS A 44 -2.08 3.72 11.60
CA LYS A 44 -1.58 3.71 10.21
C LYS A 44 -2.52 2.97 9.26
N SER A 45 -2.83 1.71 9.56
CA SER A 45 -3.77 0.90 8.77
C SER A 45 -5.19 1.49 8.74
N THR A 46 -5.62 2.17 9.81
CA THR A 46 -6.90 2.88 9.87
C THR A 46 -6.92 4.03 8.85
N ILE A 47 -5.85 4.82 8.78
CA ILE A 47 -5.70 5.89 7.77
C ILE A 47 -5.78 5.31 6.36
N PHE A 48 -5.06 4.23 6.08
CA PHE A 48 -5.10 3.58 4.77
C PHE A 48 -6.47 3.02 4.40
N LYS A 49 -7.19 2.42 5.37
CA LYS A 49 -8.57 1.95 5.16
C LYS A 49 -9.54 3.11 4.87
N ILE A 50 -9.35 4.26 5.51
CA ILE A 50 -10.15 5.46 5.25
C ILE A 50 -9.84 6.00 3.85
N ILE A 51 -8.58 6.12 3.45
CA ILE A 51 -8.18 6.58 2.13
C ILE A 51 -8.69 5.63 1.02
N ALA A 52 -8.64 4.32 1.26
CA ALA A 52 -9.16 3.31 0.33
C ALA A 52 -10.69 3.24 0.27
N GLY A 53 -11.42 4.00 1.10
CA GLY A 53 -12.88 3.94 1.19
C GLY A 53 -13.43 2.66 1.82
N LEU A 54 -12.58 1.89 2.50
CA LEU A 54 -12.96 0.66 3.21
C LEU A 54 -13.51 0.94 4.62
N LEU A 55 -13.30 2.15 5.09
CA LEU A 55 -13.73 2.61 6.42
C LEU A 55 -14.14 4.08 6.33
N GLU A 56 -15.33 4.41 6.83
CA GLU A 56 -15.75 5.80 6.93
C GLU A 56 -15.15 6.46 8.19
N PRO A 57 -14.65 7.70 8.10
CA PRO A 57 -14.29 8.47 9.27
C PRO A 57 -15.53 8.85 10.10
N ASP A 58 -15.38 9.09 11.39
CA ASP A 58 -16.49 9.57 12.24
C ASP A 58 -16.74 11.06 12.00
N THR A 59 -15.68 11.82 11.72
CA THR A 59 -15.73 13.25 11.35
C THR A 59 -14.65 13.58 10.33
N GLY A 60 -14.76 14.75 9.69
CA GLY A 60 -13.80 15.22 8.70
C GLY A 60 -14.09 14.76 7.28
N THR A 61 -13.23 15.10 6.36
CA THR A 61 -13.40 14.83 4.92
C THR A 61 -12.10 14.42 4.26
N LEU A 62 -12.24 13.70 3.14
CA LEU A 62 -11.17 13.38 2.21
C LEU A 62 -11.49 14.06 0.87
N ASN A 63 -10.58 14.90 0.39
CA ASN A 63 -10.76 15.67 -0.84
C ASN A 63 -9.73 15.20 -1.88
N TRP A 64 -10.16 14.38 -2.84
CA TRP A 64 -9.35 14.00 -3.99
C TRP A 64 -9.32 15.12 -5.01
N MET A 65 -8.14 15.58 -5.41
CA MET A 65 -7.97 16.65 -6.40
C MET A 65 -8.21 16.17 -7.83
N LYS A 66 -8.10 14.86 -8.06
CA LYS A 66 -8.38 14.20 -9.33
C LYS A 66 -8.82 12.75 -9.11
N LYS A 67 -9.40 12.14 -10.13
CA LYS A 67 -9.64 10.69 -10.12
C LYS A 67 -8.30 9.97 -10.25
N VAL A 68 -8.04 9.02 -9.38
CA VAL A 68 -6.81 8.21 -9.34
C VAL A 68 -7.14 6.72 -9.29
N LYS A 69 -6.22 5.91 -9.79
CA LYS A 69 -6.25 4.46 -9.59
C LYS A 69 -5.44 4.15 -8.33
N ILE A 70 -6.12 3.61 -7.32
CA ILE A 70 -5.50 3.27 -6.03
C ILE A 70 -5.04 1.82 -6.05
N GLY A 71 -3.81 1.58 -5.60
CA GLY A 71 -3.30 0.27 -5.23
C GLY A 71 -3.04 0.21 -3.75
N ALA A 72 -3.41 -0.88 -3.10
CA ALA A 72 -3.24 -0.98 -1.67
C ALA A 72 -2.87 -2.40 -1.21
N LEU A 73 -1.86 -2.48 -0.37
CA LEU A 73 -1.58 -3.61 0.51
C LEU A 73 -1.86 -3.15 1.93
N ILE A 74 -3.00 -3.54 2.51
CA ILE A 74 -3.42 -3.16 3.85
C ILE A 74 -3.58 -4.42 4.69
N GLU A 75 -2.81 -4.53 5.78
CA GLU A 75 -2.82 -5.71 6.68
C GLU A 75 -2.61 -7.03 5.91
N ASN A 76 -3.46 -8.01 6.14
CA ASN A 76 -3.42 -9.32 5.45
C ASN A 76 -4.53 -9.33 4.40
N PRO A 77 -4.24 -9.12 3.11
CA PRO A 77 -5.26 -9.16 2.08
C PRO A 77 -5.89 -10.56 1.99
N GLU A 78 -7.19 -10.58 1.72
CA GLU A 78 -7.90 -11.83 1.46
C GLU A 78 -7.67 -12.28 0.02
N TYR A 79 -7.34 -13.54 -0.15
CA TYR A 79 -7.13 -14.18 -1.45
C TYR A 79 -8.16 -15.29 -1.67
N MET A 80 -8.40 -15.63 -2.92
CA MET A 80 -9.03 -16.89 -3.30
C MET A 80 -8.03 -18.02 -3.02
N VAL A 81 -7.95 -18.42 -1.74
CA VAL A 81 -6.86 -19.28 -1.22
C VAL A 81 -6.80 -20.67 -1.86
N SER A 82 -7.90 -21.15 -2.43
CA SER A 82 -7.97 -22.43 -3.16
C SER A 82 -7.50 -22.32 -4.61
N GLU A 83 -7.39 -21.11 -5.13
CA GLU A 83 -7.00 -20.83 -6.50
C GLU A 83 -5.48 -20.58 -6.63
N THR A 84 -4.99 -20.60 -7.86
CA THR A 84 -3.57 -20.34 -8.18
C THR A 84 -3.23 -18.85 -8.11
N LEU A 85 -1.94 -18.53 -8.13
CA LEU A 85 -1.46 -17.15 -8.26
C LEU A 85 -2.01 -16.48 -9.53
N PHE A 86 -1.96 -17.19 -10.66
CA PHE A 86 -2.48 -16.69 -11.93
C PHE A 86 -3.96 -16.32 -11.85
N ASP A 87 -4.79 -17.22 -11.28
CA ASP A 87 -6.23 -16.98 -11.19
C ASP A 87 -6.56 -15.79 -10.29
N ASN A 88 -5.85 -15.66 -9.15
CA ASN A 88 -6.01 -14.51 -8.24
C ASN A 88 -5.66 -13.19 -8.93
N LEU A 89 -4.45 -13.07 -9.50
CA LEU A 89 -4.01 -11.82 -10.12
C LEU A 89 -4.85 -11.47 -11.35
N ARG A 90 -5.19 -12.46 -12.18
CA ARG A 90 -6.05 -12.26 -13.35
C ARG A 90 -7.44 -11.79 -12.95
N PHE A 91 -8.06 -12.42 -11.95
CA PHE A 91 -9.39 -12.03 -11.47
C PHE A 91 -9.41 -10.57 -11.04
N LEU A 92 -8.48 -10.17 -10.17
CA LEU A 92 -8.41 -8.81 -9.66
C LEU A 92 -8.15 -7.78 -10.76
N TYR A 93 -7.19 -8.06 -11.63
CA TYR A 93 -6.86 -7.17 -12.75
C TYR A 93 -8.06 -6.94 -13.67
N GLN A 94 -8.83 -8.01 -13.96
CA GLN A 94 -9.99 -7.95 -14.85
C GLN A 94 -11.20 -7.20 -14.26
N LEU A 95 -11.18 -6.83 -12.98
CA LEU A 95 -12.23 -5.97 -12.39
C LEU A 95 -12.16 -4.54 -12.93
N THR A 96 -11.00 -4.09 -13.37
CA THR A 96 -10.75 -2.69 -13.79
C THR A 96 -10.33 -2.55 -15.25
N SER A 97 -9.60 -3.53 -15.81
CA SER A 97 -8.99 -3.43 -17.15
C SER A 97 -8.69 -4.81 -17.77
N PRO A 98 -8.43 -4.90 -19.09
CA PRO A 98 -7.96 -6.12 -19.72
C PRO A 98 -6.63 -6.59 -19.11
N PHE A 99 -6.48 -7.89 -18.88
CA PHE A 99 -5.31 -8.48 -18.24
C PHE A 99 -4.05 -8.42 -19.10
N HIS A 100 -3.05 -7.67 -18.67
CA HIS A 100 -1.75 -7.51 -19.34
C HIS A 100 -0.77 -8.60 -18.87
N LYS A 101 -0.96 -9.80 -19.42
CA LYS A 101 -0.26 -11.02 -18.99
C LYS A 101 1.26 -10.88 -18.89
N GLN A 102 1.91 -10.30 -19.91
CA GLN A 102 3.37 -10.18 -19.96
C GLN A 102 3.94 -9.29 -18.86
N GLU A 103 3.28 -8.16 -18.59
CA GLU A 103 3.70 -7.21 -17.55
C GLU A 103 3.56 -7.84 -16.17
N VAL A 104 2.44 -8.51 -15.89
CA VAL A 104 2.23 -9.21 -14.63
C VAL A 104 3.23 -10.36 -14.45
N GLU A 105 3.55 -11.10 -15.51
CA GLU A 105 4.54 -12.18 -15.46
C GLU A 105 5.95 -11.65 -15.16
N MET A 106 6.35 -10.55 -15.79
CA MET A 106 7.63 -9.90 -15.49
C MET A 106 7.72 -9.47 -14.03
N LEU A 107 6.66 -8.83 -13.50
CA LEU A 107 6.62 -8.39 -12.10
C LEU A 107 6.65 -9.58 -11.12
N VAL A 108 5.92 -10.65 -11.40
CA VAL A 108 5.90 -11.89 -10.59
C VAL A 108 7.29 -12.53 -10.55
N ASN A 109 7.99 -12.57 -11.71
CA ASN A 109 9.32 -13.14 -11.81
C ASN A 109 10.36 -12.34 -11.02
N ARG A 110 10.23 -11.00 -10.91
CA ARG A 110 11.13 -10.17 -10.08
C ARG A 110 11.12 -10.61 -8.62
N PHE A 111 9.99 -11.07 -8.11
CA PHE A 111 9.87 -11.60 -6.74
C PHE A 111 10.20 -13.10 -6.62
N ASN A 112 10.80 -13.71 -7.65
CA ASN A 112 11.09 -15.16 -7.69
C ASN A 112 9.85 -16.03 -7.47
N LEU A 113 8.69 -15.57 -7.93
CA LEU A 113 7.47 -16.35 -7.99
C LEU A 113 7.25 -16.85 -9.44
N ALA A 114 6.50 -17.94 -9.59
CA ALA A 114 6.15 -18.48 -10.89
C ALA A 114 4.65 -18.31 -11.13
N LEU A 115 4.28 -17.43 -12.08
CA LEU A 115 2.88 -17.05 -12.35
C LEU A 115 2.00 -18.27 -12.66
N TYR A 116 2.54 -19.25 -13.39
CA TYR A 116 1.79 -20.45 -13.81
C TYR A 116 1.96 -21.66 -12.90
N ASN A 117 2.51 -21.46 -11.71
CA ASN A 117 2.57 -22.53 -10.73
C ASN A 117 1.14 -22.96 -10.34
N LYS A 118 0.88 -24.28 -10.48
CA LYS A 118 -0.45 -24.86 -10.15
C LYS A 118 -0.71 -24.99 -8.65
N LYS A 119 0.24 -24.56 -7.81
CA LYS A 119 0.10 -24.59 -6.35
C LYS A 119 -0.91 -23.52 -5.90
N PRO A 120 -1.98 -23.86 -5.16
CA PRO A 120 -2.94 -22.90 -4.65
C PRO A 120 -2.33 -22.01 -3.56
N LEU A 121 -2.83 -20.77 -3.41
CA LEU A 121 -2.28 -19.79 -2.48
C LEU A 121 -2.32 -20.23 -1.01
N LYS A 122 -3.25 -21.10 -0.59
CA LYS A 122 -3.25 -21.69 0.77
C LYS A 122 -1.99 -22.48 1.13
N LYS A 123 -1.15 -22.83 0.14
CA LYS A 123 0.13 -23.51 0.35
C LYS A 123 1.33 -22.56 0.28
N TYR A 124 1.11 -21.25 0.12
CA TYR A 124 2.17 -20.25 0.10
C TYR A 124 2.60 -19.91 1.53
N SER A 125 3.88 -19.60 1.70
CA SER A 125 4.38 -19.06 2.97
C SER A 125 3.89 -17.61 3.17
N VAL A 126 4.03 -17.10 4.40
CA VAL A 126 3.70 -15.69 4.70
C VAL A 126 4.47 -14.74 3.78
N GLY A 127 5.77 -14.95 3.60
CA GLY A 127 6.57 -14.12 2.71
C GLY A 127 6.15 -14.22 1.23
N MET A 128 5.72 -15.41 0.75
CA MET A 128 5.17 -15.54 -0.60
C MET A 128 3.85 -14.78 -0.75
N LEU A 129 2.95 -14.83 0.24
CA LEU A 129 1.69 -14.08 0.23
C LEU A 129 1.94 -12.58 0.30
N GLN A 130 2.96 -12.15 1.04
CA GLN A 130 3.39 -10.75 1.09
C GLN A 130 3.84 -10.25 -0.29
N LYS A 131 4.68 -11.03 -1.00
CA LYS A 131 5.07 -10.74 -2.38
C LYS A 131 3.84 -10.62 -3.30
N VAL A 132 2.86 -11.51 -3.17
CA VAL A 132 1.60 -11.44 -3.93
C VAL A 132 0.84 -10.15 -3.64
N GLY A 133 0.75 -9.73 -2.38
CA GLY A 133 0.07 -8.49 -1.99
C GLY A 133 0.75 -7.24 -2.56
N ILE A 134 2.08 -7.19 -2.55
CA ILE A 134 2.83 -6.10 -3.18
C ILE A 134 2.55 -6.07 -4.69
N ILE A 135 2.67 -7.22 -5.38
CA ILE A 135 2.38 -7.34 -6.81
C ILE A 135 0.97 -6.83 -7.12
N GLN A 136 -0.03 -7.26 -6.37
CA GLN A 136 -1.41 -6.84 -6.54
C GLN A 136 -1.58 -5.32 -6.40
N ALA A 137 -0.88 -4.69 -5.46
CA ALA A 137 -0.98 -3.25 -5.22
C ALA A 137 -0.40 -2.39 -6.36
N ILE A 138 0.49 -2.96 -7.21
CA ILE A 138 1.23 -2.18 -8.22
C ILE A 138 1.04 -2.66 -9.67
N MET A 139 0.44 -3.84 -9.89
CA MET A 139 0.40 -4.52 -11.20
C MET A 139 -0.42 -3.84 -12.29
N GLU A 140 -1.24 -2.85 -11.94
CA GLU A 140 -2.18 -2.20 -12.84
C GLU A 140 -1.83 -0.73 -13.11
N HIS A 141 -0.56 -0.33 -12.96
CA HIS A 141 -0.09 1.06 -13.13
C HIS A 141 -0.83 2.07 -12.26
N GLN A 142 -1.09 1.72 -11.02
CA GLN A 142 -1.76 2.57 -10.05
C GLN A 142 -1.06 3.93 -9.94
N ASP A 143 -1.86 5.00 -9.69
CA ASP A 143 -1.33 6.37 -9.53
C ASP A 143 -0.98 6.68 -8.08
N PHE A 144 -1.72 6.03 -7.14
CA PHE A 144 -1.62 6.22 -5.71
C PHE A 144 -1.50 4.86 -5.02
N ILE A 145 -0.36 4.57 -4.43
CA ILE A 145 0.00 3.25 -3.91
C ILE A 145 0.20 3.35 -2.40
N MET A 146 -0.47 2.49 -1.65
CA MET A 146 -0.38 2.39 -0.19
C MET A 146 0.08 1.01 0.23
N LEU A 147 1.18 0.93 0.98
CA LEU A 147 1.79 -0.32 1.40
C LEU A 147 1.94 -0.34 2.93
N ASP A 148 1.15 -1.18 3.61
CA ASP A 148 1.17 -1.34 5.06
C ASP A 148 2.06 -2.51 5.45
N GLU A 149 3.15 -2.23 6.20
CA GLU A 149 4.16 -3.19 6.64
C GLU A 149 4.67 -4.10 5.49
N PRO A 150 5.08 -3.53 4.34
CA PRO A 150 5.36 -4.33 3.14
C PRO A 150 6.55 -5.28 3.28
N MET A 151 7.48 -5.01 4.20
CA MET A 151 8.69 -5.80 4.41
C MET A 151 8.45 -7.07 5.24
N ARG A 152 7.27 -7.21 5.83
CA ARG A 152 6.95 -8.30 6.75
C ARG A 152 7.12 -9.67 6.09
N GLY A 153 8.05 -10.50 6.63
CA GLY A 153 8.28 -11.87 6.17
C GLY A 153 9.00 -11.99 4.83
N LEU A 154 9.49 -10.90 4.25
CA LEU A 154 10.33 -10.94 3.06
C LEU A 154 11.76 -11.37 3.41
N ASP A 155 12.32 -12.23 2.57
CA ASP A 155 13.76 -12.53 2.58
C ASP A 155 14.57 -11.34 2.01
N LYS A 156 15.87 -11.33 2.24
CA LYS A 156 16.75 -10.22 1.83
C LYS A 156 16.70 -9.92 0.33
N GLU A 157 16.58 -10.94 -0.51
CA GLU A 157 16.50 -10.79 -1.95
C GLU A 157 15.19 -10.10 -2.36
N ALA A 158 14.06 -10.50 -1.76
CA ALA A 158 12.79 -9.85 -1.99
C ALA A 158 12.73 -8.43 -1.43
N GLN A 159 13.42 -8.15 -0.33
CA GLN A 159 13.57 -6.80 0.20
C GLN A 159 14.32 -5.91 -0.80
N GLN A 160 15.42 -6.39 -1.35
CA GLN A 160 16.17 -5.65 -2.37
C GLN A 160 15.32 -5.38 -3.62
N THR A 161 14.62 -6.41 -4.11
CA THR A 161 13.65 -6.26 -5.23
C THR A 161 12.57 -5.22 -4.92
N PHE A 162 12.07 -5.21 -3.69
CA PHE A 162 11.08 -4.23 -3.24
C PHE A 162 11.64 -2.81 -3.30
N TYR A 163 12.84 -2.57 -2.80
CA TYR A 163 13.47 -1.24 -2.83
C TYR A 163 13.64 -0.73 -4.27
N GLU A 164 14.10 -1.58 -5.18
CA GLU A 164 14.26 -1.25 -6.60
C GLU A 164 12.91 -0.86 -7.23
N ILE A 165 11.85 -1.64 -6.97
CA ILE A 165 10.50 -1.36 -7.48
C ILE A 165 9.97 -0.03 -6.94
N ILE A 166 10.15 0.25 -5.65
CA ILE A 166 9.70 1.52 -5.05
C ILE A 166 10.40 2.71 -5.68
N GLN A 167 11.71 2.61 -5.92
CA GLN A 167 12.47 3.65 -6.59
C GLN A 167 11.97 3.86 -8.04
N GLU A 168 11.78 2.79 -8.80
CA GLU A 168 11.22 2.86 -10.16
C GLU A 168 9.86 3.54 -10.19
N LEU A 169 8.94 3.16 -9.30
CA LEU A 169 7.61 3.77 -9.19
C LEU A 169 7.68 5.27 -8.86
N HIS A 170 8.61 5.67 -7.98
CA HIS A 170 8.84 7.08 -7.66
C HIS A 170 9.41 7.85 -8.87
N GLU A 171 10.38 7.29 -9.59
CA GLU A 171 10.93 7.88 -10.81
C GLU A 171 9.88 8.01 -11.93
N GLU A 172 8.91 7.09 -12.00
CA GLU A 172 7.74 7.16 -12.88
C GLU A 172 6.71 8.22 -12.44
N GLY A 173 6.93 8.90 -11.31
CA GLY A 173 6.03 9.91 -10.77
C GLY A 173 4.79 9.35 -10.09
N LYS A 174 4.82 8.10 -9.64
CA LYS A 174 3.74 7.52 -8.82
C LYS A 174 3.80 8.07 -7.40
N THR A 175 2.63 8.28 -6.81
CA THR A 175 2.55 8.63 -5.39
C THR A 175 2.56 7.34 -4.58
N VAL A 176 3.57 7.17 -3.73
CA VAL A 176 3.75 5.95 -2.93
C VAL A 176 3.82 6.29 -1.45
N ILE A 177 2.99 5.62 -0.65
CA ILE A 177 2.98 5.76 0.79
C ILE A 177 3.31 4.42 1.42
N ILE A 178 4.38 4.38 2.22
CA ILE A 178 4.79 3.19 2.95
C ILE A 178 4.56 3.42 4.43
N ALA A 179 3.68 2.62 5.03
CA ALA A 179 3.48 2.61 6.48
C ALA A 179 4.29 1.48 7.10
N SER A 180 5.17 1.82 8.05
CA SER A 180 5.93 0.83 8.80
C SER A 180 6.27 1.34 10.21
N HIS A 181 6.62 0.41 11.09
CA HIS A 181 7.22 0.71 12.39
C HIS A 181 8.73 0.48 12.37
N ASP A 182 9.26 -0.21 11.35
CA ASP A 182 10.68 -0.43 11.16
C ASP A 182 11.34 0.74 10.43
N VAL A 183 12.62 0.96 10.68
CA VAL A 183 13.40 1.96 9.94
C VAL A 183 13.71 1.42 8.55
N MET A 184 13.58 2.26 7.54
CA MET A 184 13.83 1.94 6.12
C MET A 184 14.91 2.87 5.58
N ASP A 185 16.16 2.65 5.98
CA ASP A 185 17.30 3.51 5.61
C ASP A 185 17.72 3.36 4.14
N GLU A 186 17.29 2.28 3.48
CA GLU A 186 17.60 1.99 2.08
C GLU A 186 16.74 2.81 1.10
N ILE A 187 15.69 3.49 1.60
CA ILE A 187 14.80 4.34 0.81
C ILE A 187 14.94 5.80 1.22
N GLU A 188 15.25 6.67 0.26
CA GLU A 188 15.21 8.11 0.46
C GLU A 188 13.77 8.62 0.25
N PHE A 189 13.09 8.95 1.34
CA PHE A 189 11.72 9.46 1.32
C PHE A 189 11.71 10.98 1.15
N ASP A 190 10.81 11.49 0.30
CA ASP A 190 10.57 12.94 0.15
C ASP A 190 10.09 13.60 1.45
N ARG A 191 9.30 12.83 2.24
CA ARG A 191 8.72 13.30 3.49
C ARG A 191 8.42 12.13 4.44
N LYS A 192 8.51 12.43 5.74
CA LYS A 192 8.22 11.47 6.81
C LYS A 192 7.15 12.04 7.72
N LEU A 193 6.07 11.29 7.93
CA LEU A 193 5.01 11.59 8.89
C LEU A 193 4.99 10.53 9.99
N CYS A 194 4.62 10.93 11.20
CA CYS A 194 4.46 10.01 12.31
C CYS A 194 3.02 10.05 12.85
N VAL A 195 2.45 8.87 13.12
CA VAL A 195 1.17 8.73 13.78
C VAL A 195 1.41 8.34 15.23
N GLU A 196 1.11 9.28 16.14
CA GLU A 196 1.28 9.07 17.57
C GLU A 196 0.10 9.68 18.35
N ASN A 197 -0.45 8.90 19.30
CA ASN A 197 -1.58 9.33 20.14
C ASN A 197 -2.77 9.88 19.34
N GLY A 198 -3.06 9.32 18.18
CA GLY A 198 -4.14 9.71 17.30
C GLY A 198 -3.88 10.99 16.49
N LYS A 199 -2.68 11.55 16.54
CA LYS A 199 -2.28 12.74 15.78
C LYS A 199 -1.27 12.37 14.70
N ILE A 200 -1.29 13.15 13.62
CA ILE A 200 -0.34 13.03 12.52
C ILE A 200 0.61 14.23 12.61
N MET A 201 1.90 13.97 12.63
CA MET A 201 2.96 14.99 12.75
C MET A 201 4.00 14.77 11.65
N GLU A 202 4.52 15.85 11.11
CA GLU A 202 5.67 15.81 10.18
C GLU A 202 6.97 15.77 10.98
N LEU A 203 7.95 14.95 10.53
CA LEU A 203 9.25 14.74 11.18
C LEU A 203 10.34 15.58 10.56
#